data_8911dbce8e433b8a43cad3a802087445
#
_entry.id   8911dbce8e433b8a43cad3a802087445
#
_cell.length_a   1.000
_cell.length_b   1.000
_cell.length_c   1.000
_cell.angle_alpha   90.00
_cell.angle_beta   90.00
_cell.angle_gamma   90.00
#
_symmetry.space_group_name_H-M   'P 1'
#
loop_
_entity.id
_entity.type
_entity.pdbx_description
1 polymer ?
#
loop_
_entity_poly.entity_id
_entity_poly.type
_entity_poly.pdbx_seq_one_letter_code
_entity_poly.pdbx_strand_id
1 'polypeptide(L)'
;LKSLVWDGENRIENALPHFLGVEKNEYTSTAMQLFMLGAIHRIFRPGCKFEMMLCLVGGQGAGKSTFFRFLALKDEWFTVDLKKLDDDNVFRKMQGHWIVEMSEMIATANAKSIEDIKSFLSRQKETYKIPYDKQPDDRLRQCVFGGTSNTLDFLPLDRTGNRRFLPIMVYPENAEVH
;
A
#
# COMPACT_ATOMS: atom_id res chain seq x y z
N LEU A 1 -17.21 -9.49 2.57
CA LEU A 1 -16.34 -10.32 1.69
C LEU A 1 -16.87 -11.76 1.55
N LYS A 2 -17.23 -12.44 2.65
CA LYS A 2 -17.68 -13.87 2.60
C LYS A 2 -18.95 -14.10 1.79
N SER A 3 -19.78 -13.09 1.55
CA SER A 3 -21.03 -13.18 0.78
C SER A 3 -20.86 -12.83 -0.70
N LEU A 4 -19.66 -12.42 -1.12
CA LEU A 4 -19.40 -12.08 -2.51
C LEU A 4 -19.22 -13.35 -3.34
N VAL A 5 -19.87 -13.40 -4.49
CA VAL A 5 -19.72 -14.45 -5.49
C VAL A 5 -18.99 -13.86 -6.69
N TRP A 6 -17.95 -14.53 -7.15
CA TRP A 6 -17.23 -14.10 -8.34
C TRP A 6 -18.07 -14.32 -9.59
N ASP A 7 -18.16 -13.30 -10.42
CA ASP A 7 -18.93 -13.30 -11.66
C ASP A 7 -18.13 -13.72 -12.91
N GLY A 8 -16.86 -14.10 -12.73
CA GLY A 8 -15.97 -14.53 -13.81
C GLY A 8 -15.13 -13.42 -14.44
N GLU A 9 -15.34 -12.15 -14.05
CA GLU A 9 -14.64 -11.01 -14.63
C GLU A 9 -13.29 -10.72 -13.95
N ASN A 10 -12.21 -10.59 -14.74
CA ASN A 10 -10.84 -10.32 -14.26
C ASN A 10 -10.60 -8.82 -13.99
N ARG A 11 -11.35 -8.22 -13.07
CA ARG A 11 -11.24 -6.80 -12.75
C ARG A 11 -9.90 -6.41 -12.13
N ILE A 12 -9.31 -7.29 -11.33
CA ILE A 12 -8.04 -7.01 -10.65
C ILE A 12 -6.90 -6.81 -11.65
N GLU A 13 -6.78 -7.67 -12.64
CA GLU A 13 -5.73 -7.58 -13.67
C GLU A 13 -5.90 -6.34 -14.56
N ASN A 14 -7.13 -5.89 -14.74
CA ASN A 14 -7.45 -4.76 -15.59
C ASN A 14 -7.50 -3.43 -14.83
N ALA A 15 -7.44 -3.43 -13.51
CA ALA A 15 -7.61 -2.21 -12.71
C ALA A 15 -6.53 -1.16 -12.98
N LEU A 16 -5.25 -1.55 -13.04
CA LEU A 16 -4.16 -0.61 -13.32
C LEU A 16 -4.23 -0.03 -14.74
N PRO A 17 -4.41 -0.83 -15.82
CA PRO A 17 -4.63 -0.30 -17.16
C PRO A 17 -5.85 0.63 -17.24
N HIS A 18 -6.98 0.18 -16.73
CA HIS A 18 -8.26 0.88 -16.85
C HIS A 18 -8.25 2.26 -16.17
N PHE A 19 -7.74 2.35 -14.93
CA PHE A 19 -7.81 3.59 -14.13
C PHE A 19 -6.55 4.47 -14.21
N LEU A 20 -5.39 3.90 -14.52
CA LEU A 20 -4.11 4.59 -14.46
C LEU A 20 -3.30 4.53 -15.76
N GLY A 21 -3.86 3.94 -16.83
CA GLY A 21 -3.22 3.84 -18.13
C GLY A 21 -1.94 2.99 -18.13
N VAL A 22 -1.79 2.11 -17.16
CA VAL A 22 -0.62 1.24 -17.03
C VAL A 22 -0.61 0.21 -18.14
N GLU A 23 0.55 -0.04 -18.75
CA GLU A 23 0.69 -1.11 -19.72
C GLU A 23 0.38 -2.48 -19.07
N LYS A 24 -0.56 -3.23 -19.67
CA LYS A 24 -0.91 -4.57 -19.21
C LYS A 24 0.16 -5.57 -19.62
N ASN A 25 0.87 -6.11 -18.65
CA ASN A 25 1.85 -7.16 -18.83
C ASN A 25 1.82 -8.11 -17.62
N GLU A 26 2.63 -9.17 -17.65
CA GLU A 26 2.69 -10.18 -16.58
C GLU A 26 3.09 -9.55 -15.23
N TYR A 27 4.05 -8.62 -15.22
CA TYR A 27 4.49 -7.96 -14.00
C TYR A 27 3.40 -7.10 -13.37
N THR A 28 2.76 -6.22 -14.15
CA THR A 28 1.73 -5.29 -13.65
C THR A 28 0.50 -6.03 -13.17
N SER A 29 0.09 -7.08 -13.90
CA SER A 29 -1.03 -7.95 -13.51
C SER A 29 -0.72 -8.71 -12.21
N THR A 30 0.46 -9.32 -12.11
CA THR A 30 0.90 -10.07 -10.92
C THR A 30 1.06 -9.14 -9.70
N ALA A 31 1.64 -7.96 -9.88
CA ALA A 31 1.80 -6.98 -8.78
C ALA A 31 0.45 -6.58 -8.19
N MET A 32 -0.53 -6.31 -9.04
CA MET A 32 -1.89 -5.95 -8.58
C MET A 32 -2.59 -7.13 -7.90
N GLN A 33 -2.48 -8.34 -8.45
CA GLN A 33 -3.03 -9.55 -7.82
C GLN A 33 -2.40 -9.80 -6.44
N LEU A 34 -1.08 -9.74 -6.32
CA LEU A 34 -0.37 -9.92 -5.05
C LEU A 34 -0.79 -8.89 -4.01
N PHE A 35 -0.92 -7.62 -4.41
CA PHE A 35 -1.36 -6.55 -3.52
C PHE A 35 -2.76 -6.83 -2.97
N MET A 36 -3.72 -7.16 -3.83
CA MET A 36 -5.10 -7.43 -3.43
C MET A 36 -5.23 -8.74 -2.62
N LEU A 37 -4.49 -9.79 -2.98
CA LEU A 37 -4.45 -11.03 -2.19
C LEU A 37 -3.89 -10.78 -0.79
N GLY A 38 -2.82 -9.99 -0.68
CA GLY A 38 -2.26 -9.58 0.60
C GLY A 38 -3.24 -8.78 1.44
N ALA A 39 -3.95 -7.83 0.82
CA ALA A 39 -4.97 -7.02 1.47
C ALA A 39 -6.12 -7.87 2.03
N ILE A 40 -6.63 -8.79 1.24
CA ILE A 40 -7.70 -9.72 1.66
C ILE A 40 -7.19 -10.69 2.72
N HIS A 41 -5.98 -11.25 2.53
CA HIS A 41 -5.41 -12.21 3.47
C HIS A 41 -5.23 -11.60 4.85
N ARG A 42 -4.79 -10.35 4.96
CA ARG A 42 -4.66 -9.66 6.26
C ARG A 42 -5.97 -9.41 6.99
N ILE A 43 -7.09 -9.32 6.27
CA ILE A 43 -8.42 -9.26 6.89
C ILE A 43 -8.82 -10.62 7.49
N PHE A 44 -8.61 -11.71 6.75
CA PHE A 44 -8.99 -13.05 7.22
C PHE A 44 -7.99 -13.68 8.20
N ARG A 45 -6.72 -13.27 8.14
CA ARG A 45 -5.62 -13.72 9.02
C ARG A 45 -4.81 -12.52 9.48
N PRO A 46 -5.31 -11.75 10.46
CA PRO A 46 -4.58 -10.62 11.02
C PRO A 46 -3.16 -11.01 11.44
N GLY A 47 -2.18 -10.17 11.17
CA GLY A 47 -0.78 -10.42 11.47
C GLY A 47 -0.06 -11.39 10.53
N CYS A 48 -0.70 -11.90 9.47
CA CYS A 48 0.02 -12.70 8.49
C CYS A 48 1.16 -11.89 7.83
N LYS A 49 2.23 -12.61 7.45
CA LYS A 49 3.39 -11.99 6.80
C LYS A 49 3.00 -11.51 5.40
N PHE A 50 3.03 -10.21 5.21
CA PHE A 50 2.89 -9.54 3.91
C PHE A 50 3.69 -8.24 3.96
N GLU A 51 4.80 -8.17 3.28
CA GLU A 51 5.77 -7.08 3.36
C GLU A 51 5.95 -6.33 2.03
N MET A 52 5.05 -6.57 1.05
CA MET A 52 5.08 -5.89 -0.23
C MET A 52 4.26 -4.60 -0.20
N MET A 53 4.72 -3.61 -0.96
CA MET A 53 4.06 -2.33 -1.15
C MET A 53 3.93 -2.05 -2.65
N LEU A 54 2.72 -1.81 -3.12
CA LEU A 54 2.46 -1.34 -4.48
C LEU A 54 2.85 0.13 -4.56
N CYS A 55 3.79 0.49 -5.43
CA CYS A 55 4.30 1.84 -5.58
C CYS A 55 3.89 2.43 -6.94
N LEU A 56 2.96 3.37 -6.93
CA LEU A 56 2.52 4.06 -8.14
C LEU A 56 3.42 5.26 -8.41
N VAL A 57 4.03 5.30 -9.58
CA VAL A 57 5.01 6.33 -9.97
C VAL A 57 4.52 7.09 -11.20
N GLY A 58 4.50 8.42 -11.13
CA GLY A 58 4.06 9.26 -12.23
C GLY A 58 3.78 10.69 -11.78
N GLY A 59 3.46 11.57 -12.71
CA GLY A 59 3.25 12.99 -12.47
C GLY A 59 2.22 13.31 -11.38
N GLN A 60 2.26 14.52 -10.89
CA GLN A 60 1.24 15.05 -9.99
C GLN A 60 -0.12 15.07 -10.70
N GLY A 61 -1.20 14.74 -10.00
CA GLY A 61 -2.54 14.68 -10.58
C GLY A 61 -2.87 13.39 -11.34
N ALA A 62 -1.94 12.43 -11.45
CA ALA A 62 -2.13 11.15 -12.16
C ALA A 62 -3.10 10.15 -11.50
N GLY A 63 -3.91 10.58 -10.53
CA GLY A 63 -4.93 9.71 -9.91
C GLY A 63 -4.41 8.66 -8.92
N LYS A 64 -3.12 8.65 -8.59
CA LYS A 64 -2.48 7.60 -7.76
C LYS A 64 -3.15 7.39 -6.40
N SER A 65 -3.32 8.46 -5.63
CA SER A 65 -3.97 8.40 -4.30
C SER A 65 -5.46 8.09 -4.41
N THR A 66 -6.12 8.63 -5.44
CA THR A 66 -7.51 8.34 -5.75
C THR A 66 -7.72 6.85 -6.03
N PHE A 67 -6.82 6.22 -6.76
CA PHE A 67 -6.84 4.78 -7.02
C PHE A 67 -6.80 3.95 -5.73
N PHE A 68 -5.86 4.23 -4.81
CA PHE A 68 -5.81 3.54 -3.52
C PHE A 68 -7.06 3.75 -2.67
N ARG A 69 -7.61 4.98 -2.70
CA ARG A 69 -8.84 5.31 -1.98
C ARG A 69 -10.03 4.50 -2.50
N PHE A 70 -10.18 4.36 -3.83
CA PHE A 70 -11.23 3.53 -4.42
C PHE A 70 -11.04 2.04 -4.14
N LEU A 71 -9.81 1.54 -4.14
CA LEU A 71 -9.52 0.16 -3.76
C LEU A 71 -9.92 -0.16 -2.32
N ALA A 72 -9.87 0.83 -1.43
CA ALA A 72 -10.30 0.67 -0.05
C ALA A 72 -11.82 0.54 0.11
N LEU A 73 -12.62 0.83 -0.93
CA LEU A 73 -14.08 0.75 -1.00
C LEU A 73 -14.83 1.78 -0.15
N LYS A 74 -14.27 2.21 0.96
CA LYS A 74 -14.84 3.23 1.85
C LYS A 74 -13.75 4.18 2.31
N ASP A 75 -14.08 5.46 2.39
CA ASP A 75 -13.14 6.49 2.84
C ASP A 75 -12.59 6.22 4.24
N GLU A 76 -13.41 5.69 5.14
CA GLU A 76 -13.01 5.32 6.50
C GLU A 76 -11.99 4.17 6.57
N TRP A 77 -11.79 3.43 5.47
CA TRP A 77 -10.82 2.33 5.37
C TRP A 77 -9.51 2.73 4.65
N PHE A 78 -9.41 4.00 4.29
CA PHE A 78 -8.24 4.56 3.63
C PHE A 78 -7.62 5.70 4.45
N THR A 79 -6.29 5.79 4.47
CA THR A 79 -5.58 6.93 5.07
C THR A 79 -4.28 7.24 4.34
N VAL A 80 -3.91 8.53 4.32
CA VAL A 80 -2.63 9.06 3.85
C VAL A 80 -1.78 9.65 5.00
N ASP A 81 -2.21 9.48 6.24
CA ASP A 81 -1.66 10.20 7.41
C ASP A 81 -0.32 9.67 7.94
N LEU A 82 0.32 8.75 7.23
CA LEU A 82 1.62 8.19 7.62
C LEU A 82 2.78 9.07 7.14
N LYS A 83 3.07 10.14 7.87
CA LYS A 83 4.17 11.07 7.53
C LYS A 83 5.52 10.70 8.15
N LYS A 84 5.53 9.95 9.27
CA LYS A 84 6.74 9.49 9.97
C LYS A 84 6.49 8.11 10.56
N LEU A 85 7.49 7.23 10.52
CA LEU A 85 7.39 5.85 11.04
C LEU A 85 7.75 5.70 12.52
N ASP A 86 8.37 6.71 13.11
CA ASP A 86 8.84 6.78 14.49
C ASP A 86 7.89 7.58 15.42
N ASP A 87 6.74 8.01 14.91
CA ASP A 87 5.71 8.67 15.70
C ASP A 87 4.92 7.63 16.52
N ASP A 88 4.84 7.79 17.84
CA ASP A 88 4.02 6.94 18.73
C ASP A 88 2.55 6.86 18.32
N ASN A 89 2.07 7.80 17.52
CA ASN A 89 0.71 7.83 16.98
C ASN A 89 0.55 7.07 15.65
N VAL A 90 1.63 6.59 15.02
CA VAL A 90 1.58 5.85 13.74
C VAL A 90 0.57 4.70 13.81
N PHE A 91 0.64 3.94 14.88
CA PHE A 91 -0.22 2.76 15.06
C PHE A 91 -1.69 3.13 15.25
N ARG A 92 -1.97 4.24 15.93
CA ARG A 92 -3.34 4.75 16.09
C ARG A 92 -3.90 5.22 14.75
N LYS A 93 -3.08 5.85 13.91
CA LYS A 93 -3.47 6.31 12.57
C LYS A 93 -3.74 5.17 11.59
N MET A 94 -3.13 4.00 11.80
CA MET A 94 -3.38 2.81 10.97
C MET A 94 -4.60 2.02 11.43
N GLN A 95 -5.06 2.19 12.67
CA GLN A 95 -6.13 1.39 13.24
C GLN A 95 -7.45 1.66 12.52
N GLY A 96 -8.11 0.58 12.08
CA GLY A 96 -9.38 0.66 11.34
C GLY A 96 -9.22 0.89 9.83
N HIS A 97 -8.02 1.18 9.35
CA HIS A 97 -7.76 1.37 7.92
C HIS A 97 -7.29 0.07 7.26
N TRP A 98 -7.74 -0.16 6.05
CA TRP A 98 -7.39 -1.33 5.25
C TRP A 98 -6.25 -1.05 4.28
N ILE A 99 -6.29 0.11 3.61
CA ILE A 99 -5.23 0.59 2.74
C ILE A 99 -4.64 1.87 3.31
N VAL A 100 -3.33 1.89 3.49
CA VAL A 100 -2.58 3.01 4.05
C VAL A 100 -1.59 3.51 3.00
N GLU A 101 -1.71 4.77 2.61
CA GLU A 101 -0.80 5.39 1.65
C GLU A 101 0.39 6.07 2.33
N MET A 102 1.57 5.82 1.79
CA MET A 102 2.85 6.40 2.17
C MET A 102 3.37 7.32 1.05
N SER A 103 2.80 8.50 0.89
CA SER A 103 3.13 9.40 -0.22
C SER A 103 4.40 10.21 0.02
N GLU A 104 4.43 11.00 1.07
CA GLU A 104 5.55 11.92 1.34
C GLU A 104 6.83 11.20 1.75
N MET A 105 6.70 10.05 2.41
CA MET A 105 7.84 9.27 2.89
C MET A 105 8.65 8.64 1.76
N ILE A 106 7.97 8.17 0.72
CA ILE A 106 8.62 7.58 -0.46
C ILE A 106 9.25 8.68 -1.31
N ALA A 107 8.56 9.79 -1.50
CA ALA A 107 9.04 10.91 -2.32
C ALA A 107 10.32 11.54 -1.78
N THR A 108 10.57 11.47 -0.46
CA THR A 108 11.74 12.06 0.21
C THR A 108 12.72 11.04 0.77
N ALA A 109 12.52 9.75 0.46
CA ALA A 109 13.29 8.67 1.04
C ALA A 109 14.76 8.70 0.60
N ASN A 110 15.65 8.64 1.57
CA ASN A 110 17.08 8.34 1.39
C ASN A 110 17.36 6.88 1.79
N ALA A 111 18.59 6.40 1.61
CA ALA A 111 18.95 5.01 1.88
C ALA A 111 18.57 4.56 3.31
N LYS A 112 18.73 5.41 4.32
CA LYS A 112 18.35 5.10 5.71
C LYS A 112 16.85 4.98 5.87
N SER A 113 16.08 5.93 5.34
CA SER A 113 14.61 5.90 5.41
C SER A 113 14.01 4.73 4.64
N ILE A 114 14.64 4.27 3.56
CA ILE A 114 14.23 3.06 2.84
C ILE A 114 14.38 1.81 3.71
N GLU A 115 15.48 1.67 4.47
CA GLU A 115 15.64 0.55 5.40
C GLU A 115 14.62 0.61 6.55
N ASP A 116 14.30 1.80 7.05
CA ASP A 116 13.24 1.99 8.04
C ASP A 116 11.87 1.59 7.49
N ILE A 117 11.55 1.96 6.23
CA ILE A 117 10.32 1.54 5.55
C ILE A 117 10.29 0.01 5.39
N LYS A 118 11.37 -0.63 4.93
CA LYS A 118 11.48 -2.09 4.81
C LYS A 118 11.24 -2.80 6.14
N SER A 119 11.87 -2.29 7.21
CA SER A 119 11.67 -2.79 8.57
C SER A 119 10.20 -2.66 9.00
N PHE A 120 9.62 -1.48 8.76
CA PHE A 120 8.22 -1.21 9.07
C PHE A 120 7.26 -2.12 8.30
N LEU A 121 7.46 -2.33 6.99
CA LEU A 121 6.63 -3.22 6.16
C LEU A 121 6.65 -4.67 6.65
N SER A 122 7.78 -5.11 7.23
CA SER A 122 7.96 -6.49 7.71
C SER A 122 7.24 -6.79 9.02
N ARG A 123 6.74 -5.79 9.73
CA ARG A 123 6.03 -5.98 11.01
C ARG A 123 4.70 -6.68 10.79
N GLN A 124 4.38 -7.60 11.66
CA GLN A 124 3.13 -8.37 11.67
C GLN A 124 2.15 -7.90 12.75
N LYS A 125 2.67 -7.25 13.78
CA LYS A 125 1.93 -6.66 14.89
C LYS A 125 2.53 -5.32 15.29
N GLU A 126 1.73 -4.54 15.96
CA GLU A 126 2.12 -3.28 16.57
C GLU A 126 1.86 -3.37 18.06
N THR A 127 2.88 -2.99 18.85
CA THR A 127 2.76 -2.94 20.31
C THR A 127 2.70 -1.48 20.73
N TYR A 128 1.58 -1.02 21.24
CA TYR A 128 1.46 0.36 21.72
C TYR A 128 0.54 0.46 22.92
N LYS A 129 0.75 1.50 23.70
CA LYS A 129 -0.06 1.78 24.88
C LYS A 129 -1.22 2.69 24.51
N ILE A 130 -2.44 2.22 24.74
CA ILE A 130 -3.63 3.07 24.64
C ILE A 130 -3.61 4.05 25.83
N PRO A 131 -3.90 5.36 25.62
CA PRO A 131 -4.06 6.28 26.73
C PRO A 131 -5.04 5.73 27.76
N TYR A 132 -4.66 5.78 29.03
CA TYR A 132 -5.40 5.24 30.18
C TYR A 132 -5.36 3.73 30.37
N ASP A 133 -4.76 2.94 29.47
CA ASP A 133 -4.53 1.51 29.71
C ASP A 133 -3.29 1.29 30.60
N LYS A 134 -3.37 0.28 31.47
CA LYS A 134 -2.27 -0.05 32.40
C LYS A 134 -1.09 -0.74 31.70
N GLN A 135 -1.33 -1.40 30.57
CA GLN A 135 -0.30 -2.16 29.85
C GLN A 135 -0.39 -1.91 28.33
N PRO A 136 0.73 -2.01 27.60
CA PRO A 136 0.72 -2.02 26.14
C PRO A 136 0.00 -3.27 25.62
N ASP A 137 -0.75 -3.12 24.53
CA ASP A 137 -1.49 -4.20 23.88
C ASP A 137 -0.91 -4.47 22.47
N ASP A 138 -0.86 -5.75 22.11
CA ASP A 138 -0.42 -6.21 20.80
C ASP A 138 -1.60 -6.19 19.84
N ARG A 139 -1.48 -5.42 18.76
CA ARG A 139 -2.47 -5.34 17.70
C ARG A 139 -1.93 -5.96 16.42
N LEU A 140 -2.56 -7.01 15.96
CA LEU A 140 -2.22 -7.69 14.72
C LEU A 140 -2.56 -6.78 13.52
N ARG A 141 -1.60 -6.68 12.59
CA ARG A 141 -1.73 -5.81 11.42
C ARG A 141 -2.76 -6.36 10.44
N GLN A 142 -3.73 -5.52 10.06
CA GLN A 142 -4.80 -5.86 9.10
C GLN A 142 -4.74 -4.98 7.83
N CYS A 143 -3.86 -3.98 7.80
CA CYS A 143 -3.70 -3.09 6.65
C CYS A 143 -2.59 -3.55 5.72
N VAL A 144 -2.65 -3.06 4.48
CA VAL A 144 -1.56 -3.10 3.48
C VAL A 144 -1.15 -1.68 3.11
N PHE A 145 0.04 -1.56 2.51
CA PHE A 145 0.63 -0.26 2.21
C PHE A 145 0.72 -0.04 0.71
N GLY A 146 0.22 1.12 0.27
CA GLY A 146 0.47 1.68 -1.04
C GLY A 146 1.48 2.82 -0.95
N GLY A 147 2.32 2.98 -1.97
CA GLY A 147 3.25 4.08 -2.08
C GLY A 147 2.95 4.93 -3.29
N THR A 148 3.14 6.24 -3.19
CA THR A 148 3.07 7.13 -4.35
C THR A 148 4.31 8.00 -4.44
N SER A 149 4.85 8.13 -5.66
CA SER A 149 5.99 8.99 -5.96
C SER A 149 5.82 9.65 -7.32
N ASN A 150 6.52 10.75 -7.52
CA ASN A 150 6.60 11.41 -8.84
C ASN A 150 7.76 10.87 -9.69
N THR A 151 8.74 10.22 -9.04
CA THR A 151 9.95 9.66 -9.68
C THR A 151 10.29 8.29 -9.09
N LEU A 152 11.16 7.54 -9.79
CA LEU A 152 11.70 6.25 -9.31
C LEU A 152 12.92 6.41 -8.38
N ASP A 153 13.37 7.63 -8.13
CA ASP A 153 14.62 7.92 -7.41
C ASP A 153 14.66 7.43 -5.96
N PHE A 154 13.50 7.07 -5.41
CA PHE A 154 13.41 6.50 -4.07
C PHE A 154 13.93 5.05 -3.99
N LEU A 155 14.01 4.33 -5.11
CA LEU A 155 14.54 2.97 -5.12
C LEU A 155 16.07 3.01 -5.10
N PRO A 156 16.72 2.47 -4.06
CA PRO A 156 18.18 2.40 -4.02
C PRO A 156 18.70 1.57 -5.20
N LEU A 157 19.84 1.98 -5.74
CA LEU A 157 20.54 1.25 -6.82
C LEU A 157 20.98 -0.16 -6.39
N ASP A 158 21.10 -0.40 -5.07
CA ASP A 158 21.37 -1.70 -4.51
C ASP A 158 20.12 -2.60 -4.63
N ARG A 159 20.29 -3.71 -5.33
CA ARG A 159 19.22 -4.69 -5.61
C ARG A 159 18.78 -5.50 -4.39
N THR A 160 19.52 -5.44 -3.29
CA THR A 160 19.19 -6.20 -2.08
C THR A 160 18.05 -5.54 -1.33
N GLY A 161 16.91 -6.25 -1.23
CA GLY A 161 15.75 -5.80 -0.45
C GLY A 161 14.71 -5.00 -1.22
N ASN A 162 14.92 -4.63 -2.48
CA ASN A 162 13.93 -3.92 -3.30
C ASN A 162 12.70 -4.77 -3.65
N ARG A 163 12.76 -6.09 -3.43
CA ARG A 163 11.64 -7.03 -3.64
C ARG A 163 10.35 -6.68 -2.88
N ARG A 164 10.44 -5.80 -1.88
CA ARG A 164 9.25 -5.32 -1.14
C ARG A 164 8.49 -4.22 -1.88
N PHE A 165 9.16 -3.53 -2.78
CA PHE A 165 8.56 -2.45 -3.56
C PHE A 165 8.17 -2.98 -4.94
N LEU A 166 6.91 -2.76 -5.31
CA LEU A 166 6.37 -3.12 -6.62
C LEU A 166 6.10 -1.83 -7.41
N PRO A 167 7.14 -1.24 -8.06
CA PRO A 167 6.98 0.02 -8.77
C PRO A 167 6.20 -0.17 -10.06
N ILE A 168 5.18 0.67 -10.25
CA ILE A 168 4.33 0.71 -11.43
C ILE A 168 4.31 2.13 -11.96
N MET A 169 4.74 2.32 -13.21
CA MET A 169 4.63 3.59 -13.90
C MET A 169 3.20 3.83 -14.36
N VAL A 170 2.63 4.99 -14.05
CA VAL A 170 1.28 5.36 -14.44
C VAL A 170 1.29 6.41 -15.57
N TYR A 171 0.37 6.26 -16.51
CA TYR A 171 0.23 7.08 -17.71
C TYR A 171 -1.23 7.48 -17.87
N PRO A 172 -1.71 8.49 -17.11
CA PRO A 172 -3.13 8.83 -17.04
C PRO A 172 -3.73 9.19 -18.43
N GLU A 173 -2.90 9.64 -19.36
CA GLU A 173 -3.31 9.88 -20.75
C GLU A 173 -3.76 8.64 -21.52
N ASN A 174 -3.35 7.44 -21.05
CA ASN A 174 -3.73 6.15 -21.62
C ASN A 174 -4.84 5.45 -20.82
N ALA A 175 -5.35 6.08 -19.76
CA ALA A 175 -6.43 5.51 -18.95
C ALA A 175 -7.76 5.51 -19.72
N GLU A 176 -8.58 4.50 -19.49
CA GLU A 176 -9.91 4.41 -20.11
C GLU A 176 -10.93 5.32 -19.39
N VAL A 177 -10.64 5.66 -18.13
CA VAL A 177 -11.49 6.53 -17.29
C VAL A 177 -10.70 7.75 -16.86
N HIS A 178 -11.25 8.93 -17.09
CA HIS A 178 -10.67 10.22 -16.73
C HIS A 178 -11.43 10.91 -15.61
#